data_f97bada33d0ef753bf0f7453fa47d904
#
_entry.id   f97bada33d0ef753bf0f7453fa47d904
#
_cell.length_a   1.000
_cell.length_b   1.000
_cell.length_c   1.000
_cell.angle_alpha   90.00
_cell.angle_beta   90.00
_cell.angle_gamma   90.00
#
_symmetry.space_group_name_H-M   'P 1'
#
loop_
_entity.id
_entity.type
_entity.pdbx_description
1 polymer ?
#
loop_
_entity_poly.entity_id
_entity_poly.type
_entity_poly.pdbx_seq_one_letter_code
_entity_poly.pdbx_strand_id
1 'polypeptide(L)'
;MNGDFDNMIGVVPTNWVPKSSTIKVIGVGGGGCNAVDYMFRQNIEGCIFIVCNTDSQALGNCSVPVKIQLGEGLGAGCDPVAGRNAAIESEKEIEDRVFADQTDMLFITAGMGGGTGTGAAPVIASMAKKRGILTVGVVTIPFRNEGNESMTKALDGIMEMEKNVDSLLIIDNEKLYRHYAKMLAQDAFPMADEVLCTAVRGIIEIIKKKGHINVDFRDVKRMMTNSGMALMGCGTGTGEDRLKDAVRGAFESPLLNDHDLTTAKNVLLNITVGYNEHGVRMEELDNIDSLITEYIGKANRFKKGIVWDYSEDFGDRINITAIATGFRMDLEGLAGDNGNLIVIPPDFEYVPAVPDEGDILAEEPRGSRKIGFNNTEAKRSGDFCKGKKPVLIVTDSDDISDLDNIAAIRR
;
A
#
# COMPACT_ATOMS: atom_id res chain seq x y z
N MET A 1 37.42 27.17 -43.70
CA MET A 1 36.55 27.84 -42.71
C MET A 1 36.18 26.79 -41.66
N ASN A 2 37.09 26.59 -40.73
CA ASN A 2 36.84 25.73 -39.56
C ASN A 2 36.44 26.68 -38.44
N GLY A 3 35.15 26.79 -38.17
CA GLY A 3 34.58 27.67 -37.18
C GLY A 3 34.24 26.91 -35.91
N ASP A 4 34.88 27.30 -34.88
CA ASP A 4 34.63 27.21 -33.45
C ASP A 4 33.25 26.69 -33.00
N PHE A 5 33.15 25.38 -32.82
CA PHE A 5 32.04 24.77 -32.09
C PHE A 5 32.44 24.23 -30.69
N ASP A 6 33.72 24.45 -30.29
CA ASP A 6 34.29 23.86 -29.06
C ASP A 6 34.19 24.72 -27.81
N ASN A 7 33.44 25.83 -27.80
CA ASN A 7 33.39 26.76 -26.64
C ASN A 7 32.01 26.98 -26.03
N MET A 8 31.07 26.01 -26.08
CA MET A 8 29.86 26.01 -25.28
C MET A 8 29.84 24.85 -24.27
N ILE A 9 30.95 24.61 -23.61
CA ILE A 9 30.91 23.86 -22.35
C ILE A 9 30.37 24.86 -21.33
N GLY A 10 29.08 24.76 -21.05
CA GLY A 10 28.46 25.52 -19.96
C GLY A 10 29.31 25.34 -18.70
N VAL A 11 29.85 26.46 -18.17
CA VAL A 11 30.60 26.47 -16.93
C VAL A 11 29.71 25.94 -15.83
N VAL A 12 29.84 24.65 -15.53
CA VAL A 12 29.20 24.05 -14.34
C VAL A 12 29.92 24.69 -13.16
N PRO A 13 29.21 25.43 -12.29
CA PRO A 13 29.82 26.00 -11.09
C PRO A 13 30.55 24.90 -10.32
N THR A 14 31.77 25.18 -9.86
CA THR A 14 32.63 24.22 -9.14
C THR A 14 31.98 23.66 -7.86
N ASN A 15 30.90 24.27 -7.39
CA ASN A 15 30.11 23.89 -6.20
C ASN A 15 28.72 23.37 -6.56
N TRP A 16 28.46 23.05 -7.84
CA TRP A 16 27.14 22.50 -8.20
C TRP A 16 27.07 21.04 -7.76
N VAL A 17 26.28 20.78 -6.71
CA VAL A 17 25.93 19.43 -6.25
C VAL A 17 24.50 19.16 -6.71
N PRO A 18 24.28 18.10 -7.50
CA PRO A 18 22.92 17.72 -7.89
C PRO A 18 22.08 17.47 -6.64
N LYS A 19 20.99 18.21 -6.44
CA LYS A 19 20.03 17.87 -5.41
C LYS A 19 19.29 16.61 -5.81
N SER A 20 19.62 15.50 -5.16
CA SER A 20 18.81 14.28 -5.25
C SER A 20 17.77 14.28 -4.14
N SER A 21 16.55 13.80 -4.43
CA SER A 21 15.52 13.60 -3.40
C SER A 21 15.99 12.58 -2.36
N THR A 22 15.77 12.88 -1.08
CA THR A 22 16.08 11.95 0.00
C THR A 22 14.85 11.11 0.32
N ILE A 23 14.98 9.80 0.11
CA ILE A 23 13.93 8.81 0.36
C ILE A 23 14.31 8.03 1.61
N LYS A 24 13.37 7.89 2.53
CA LYS A 24 13.51 7.03 3.72
C LYS A 24 12.44 5.96 3.72
N VAL A 25 12.77 4.79 4.24
CA VAL A 25 11.86 3.66 4.42
C VAL A 25 11.90 3.28 5.90
N ILE A 26 10.75 3.36 6.57
CA ILE A 26 10.64 3.02 7.98
C ILE A 26 9.73 1.80 8.16
N GLY A 27 10.24 0.79 8.84
CA GLY A 27 9.48 -0.38 9.27
C GLY A 27 8.95 -0.20 10.68
N VAL A 28 7.64 -0.38 10.88
CA VAL A 28 6.96 -0.16 12.15
C VAL A 28 6.38 -1.47 12.68
N GLY A 29 6.79 -1.85 13.89
CA GLY A 29 6.39 -3.11 14.52
C GLY A 29 7.03 -4.34 13.88
N GLY A 30 6.66 -5.54 14.33
CA GLY A 30 7.30 -6.79 13.90
C GLY A 30 7.27 -6.99 12.40
N GLY A 31 6.09 -7.01 11.77
CA GLY A 31 5.95 -7.21 10.32
C GLY A 31 6.66 -6.13 9.49
N GLY A 32 6.53 -4.85 9.89
CA GLY A 32 7.22 -3.76 9.20
C GLY A 32 8.75 -3.84 9.33
N CYS A 33 9.27 -4.21 10.51
CA CYS A 33 10.70 -4.43 10.71
C CYS A 33 11.24 -5.58 9.87
N ASN A 34 10.52 -6.69 9.77
CA ASN A 34 10.91 -7.84 8.94
C ASN A 34 10.99 -7.45 7.46
N ALA A 35 9.98 -6.76 6.96
CA ALA A 35 9.95 -6.30 5.58
C ALA A 35 11.12 -5.35 5.26
N VAL A 36 11.43 -4.39 6.16
CA VAL A 36 12.55 -3.47 5.94
C VAL A 36 13.91 -4.16 6.11
N ASP A 37 14.02 -5.13 7.01
CA ASP A 37 15.24 -5.96 7.14
C ASP A 37 15.49 -6.78 5.87
N TYR A 38 14.41 -7.35 5.29
CA TYR A 38 14.47 -8.03 3.99
C TYR A 38 14.94 -7.07 2.88
N MET A 39 14.34 -5.88 2.77
CA MET A 39 14.72 -4.85 1.79
C MET A 39 16.19 -4.42 1.94
N PHE A 40 16.66 -4.28 3.18
CA PHE A 40 18.03 -3.93 3.48
C PHE A 40 19.02 -5.01 3.03
N ARG A 41 18.70 -6.28 3.27
CA ARG A 41 19.50 -7.43 2.80
C ARG A 41 19.52 -7.56 1.28
N GLN A 42 18.46 -7.12 0.59
CA GLN A 42 18.39 -7.06 -0.87
C GLN A 42 19.19 -5.90 -1.47
N ASN A 43 19.92 -5.13 -0.65
CA ASN A 43 20.77 -4.01 -1.09
C ASN A 43 20.04 -3.01 -2.00
N ILE A 44 18.81 -2.63 -1.66
CA ILE A 44 18.10 -1.57 -2.42
C ILE A 44 18.82 -0.25 -2.19
N GLU A 45 19.35 0.31 -3.27
CA GLU A 45 20.08 1.57 -3.25
C GLU A 45 19.15 2.78 -3.35
N GLY A 46 19.64 3.93 -2.91
CA GLY A 46 18.94 5.22 -3.09
C GLY A 46 17.97 5.60 -2.00
N CYS A 47 17.88 4.84 -0.91
CA CYS A 47 17.08 5.16 0.26
C CYS A 47 17.82 4.87 1.57
N ILE A 48 17.27 5.40 2.67
CA ILE A 48 17.76 5.17 4.03
C ILE A 48 16.74 4.30 4.74
N PHE A 49 17.19 3.19 5.31
CA PHE A 49 16.36 2.26 6.05
C PHE A 49 16.38 2.55 7.54
N ILE A 50 15.20 2.51 8.15
CA ILE A 50 14.96 2.75 9.57
C ILE A 50 13.97 1.68 10.05
N VAL A 51 14.14 1.18 11.27
CA VAL A 51 13.17 0.30 11.91
C VAL A 51 12.79 0.83 13.27
N CYS A 52 11.52 0.70 13.63
CA CYS A 52 11.04 1.05 14.96
C CYS A 52 10.07 -0.01 15.51
N ASN A 53 10.21 -0.30 16.78
CA ASN A 53 9.37 -1.30 17.44
C ASN A 53 9.25 -0.98 18.94
N THR A 54 8.16 -1.43 19.56
CA THR A 54 7.99 -1.48 21.02
C THR A 54 8.71 -2.68 21.65
N ASP A 55 9.13 -3.66 20.84
CA ASP A 55 9.86 -4.85 21.28
C ASP A 55 11.37 -4.67 21.01
N SER A 56 12.15 -4.52 22.10
CA SER A 56 13.58 -4.33 22.04
C SER A 56 14.33 -5.57 21.53
N GLN A 57 13.82 -6.79 21.75
CA GLN A 57 14.45 -8.03 21.29
C GLN A 57 14.30 -8.16 19.77
N ALA A 58 13.10 -7.85 19.24
CA ALA A 58 12.87 -7.83 17.80
C ALA A 58 13.78 -6.82 17.09
N LEU A 59 13.96 -5.62 17.68
CA LEU A 59 14.92 -4.62 17.17
C LEU A 59 16.35 -5.12 17.22
N GLY A 60 16.73 -5.82 18.29
CA GLY A 60 18.07 -6.42 18.45
C GLY A 60 18.46 -7.35 17.30
N ASN A 61 17.52 -8.17 16.84
CA ASN A 61 17.72 -9.17 15.80
C ASN A 61 17.70 -8.61 14.36
N CYS A 62 17.26 -7.38 14.17
CA CYS A 62 17.20 -6.75 12.86
C CYS A 62 18.59 -6.28 12.39
N SER A 63 18.91 -6.45 11.10
CA SER A 63 20.21 -6.04 10.51
C SER A 63 20.27 -4.55 10.16
N VAL A 64 19.16 -3.86 10.12
CA VAL A 64 19.08 -2.43 9.78
C VAL A 64 19.81 -1.60 10.85
N PRO A 65 20.72 -0.68 10.46
CA PRO A 65 21.56 0.03 11.41
C PRO A 65 20.82 1.10 12.21
N VAL A 66 19.81 1.75 11.62
CA VAL A 66 19.05 2.80 12.28
C VAL A 66 17.82 2.21 12.95
N LYS A 67 17.85 2.15 14.27
CA LYS A 67 16.82 1.53 15.11
C LYS A 67 16.24 2.56 16.06
N ILE A 68 14.91 2.54 16.23
CA ILE A 68 14.18 3.40 17.17
C ILE A 68 13.35 2.49 18.08
N GLN A 69 13.63 2.53 19.36
CA GLN A 69 12.81 1.84 20.35
C GLN A 69 11.63 2.74 20.72
N LEU A 70 10.42 2.22 20.66
CA LEU A 70 9.21 2.93 21.07
C LEU A 70 8.83 2.50 22.48
N GLY A 71 8.71 3.48 23.39
CA GLY A 71 8.37 3.23 24.79
C GLY A 71 9.44 2.42 25.53
N GLU A 72 9.02 1.60 26.48
CA GLU A 72 9.91 0.87 27.41
C GLU A 72 10.59 -0.39 26.81
N GLY A 73 10.23 -0.82 25.60
CA GLY A 73 10.86 -1.98 24.93
C GLY A 73 10.25 -3.34 25.27
N LEU A 74 9.12 -3.38 25.97
CA LEU A 74 8.44 -4.62 26.42
C LEU A 74 7.40 -5.16 25.42
N GLY A 75 7.21 -4.48 24.28
CA GLY A 75 6.16 -4.78 23.31
C GLY A 75 4.83 -4.07 23.62
N ALA A 76 3.90 -4.10 22.66
CA ALA A 76 2.58 -3.48 22.79
C ALA A 76 1.46 -4.47 23.16
N GLY A 77 1.75 -5.76 23.38
CA GLY A 77 0.76 -6.76 23.82
C GLY A 77 -0.44 -6.91 22.87
N CYS A 78 -0.25 -6.75 21.56
CA CYS A 78 -1.33 -6.73 20.56
C CYS A 78 -2.36 -5.61 20.76
N ASP A 79 -2.05 -4.58 21.57
CA ASP A 79 -2.91 -3.43 21.79
C ASP A 79 -2.46 -2.22 20.95
N PRO A 80 -3.27 -1.78 19.94
CA PRO A 80 -2.96 -0.60 19.13
C PRO A 80 -2.88 0.69 19.94
N VAL A 81 -3.62 0.79 21.07
CA VAL A 81 -3.58 1.98 21.94
C VAL A 81 -2.21 2.08 22.61
N ALA A 82 -1.68 0.96 23.12
CA ALA A 82 -0.34 0.90 23.70
C ALA A 82 0.73 1.25 22.64
N GLY A 83 0.61 0.70 21.42
CA GLY A 83 1.52 1.03 20.31
C GLY A 83 1.49 2.51 19.93
N ARG A 84 0.32 3.12 19.89
CA ARG A 84 0.13 4.57 19.64
C ARG A 84 0.78 5.43 20.73
N ASN A 85 0.53 5.10 21.99
CA ASN A 85 1.07 5.85 23.13
C ASN A 85 2.61 5.77 23.14
N ALA A 86 3.17 4.58 22.90
CA ALA A 86 4.62 4.40 22.82
C ALA A 86 5.24 5.26 21.69
N ALA A 87 4.56 5.40 20.55
CA ALA A 87 5.04 6.29 19.48
C ALA A 87 4.96 7.77 19.86
N ILE A 88 3.92 8.19 20.58
CA ILE A 88 3.77 9.57 21.06
C ILE A 88 4.85 9.89 22.11
N GLU A 89 5.10 8.98 23.05
CA GLU A 89 6.16 9.13 24.06
C GLU A 89 7.55 9.22 23.43
N SER A 90 7.76 8.52 22.32
CA SER A 90 9.02 8.50 21.57
C SER A 90 9.09 9.55 20.45
N GLU A 91 8.17 10.53 20.41
CA GLU A 91 8.06 11.52 19.33
C GLU A 91 9.39 12.22 19.05
N LYS A 92 10.11 12.63 20.12
CA LYS A 92 11.40 13.30 19.99
C LYS A 92 12.46 12.42 19.33
N GLU A 93 12.55 11.15 19.70
CA GLU A 93 13.51 10.22 19.09
C GLU A 93 13.18 9.95 17.63
N ILE A 94 11.89 9.84 17.31
CA ILE A 94 11.42 9.72 15.91
C ILE A 94 11.82 10.98 15.12
N GLU A 95 11.65 12.18 15.70
CA GLU A 95 12.06 13.43 15.08
C GLU A 95 13.56 13.47 14.80
N ASP A 96 14.36 13.16 15.79
CA ASP A 96 15.82 13.20 15.70
C ASP A 96 16.39 12.18 14.71
N ARG A 97 15.75 11.01 14.54
CA ARG A 97 16.23 9.94 13.66
C ARG A 97 15.63 9.96 12.24
N VAL A 98 14.36 10.36 12.13
CA VAL A 98 13.64 10.31 10.86
C VAL A 98 13.64 11.66 10.15
N PHE A 99 13.51 12.76 10.90
CA PHE A 99 13.23 14.09 10.34
C PHE A 99 14.34 15.12 10.56
N ALA A 100 15.42 14.80 11.26
CA ALA A 100 16.54 15.73 11.50
C ALA A 100 17.20 16.19 10.19
N ASP A 101 17.34 15.27 9.22
CA ASP A 101 17.85 15.57 7.90
C ASP A 101 16.72 15.78 6.89
N GLN A 102 17.04 16.42 5.76
CA GLN A 102 16.10 16.59 4.68
C GLN A 102 15.49 15.23 4.29
N THR A 103 14.17 15.14 4.31
CA THR A 103 13.40 13.97 3.86
C THR A 103 12.33 14.44 2.89
N ASP A 104 12.41 14.00 1.64
CA ASP A 104 11.46 14.40 0.60
C ASP A 104 10.31 13.40 0.46
N MET A 105 10.59 12.12 0.79
CA MET A 105 9.63 11.03 0.73
C MET A 105 9.87 10.04 1.86
N LEU A 106 8.80 9.58 2.49
CA LEU A 106 8.83 8.58 3.54
C LEU A 106 7.88 7.43 3.19
N PHE A 107 8.44 6.23 3.05
CA PHE A 107 7.68 4.99 3.06
C PHE A 107 7.52 4.49 4.48
N ILE A 108 6.30 4.14 4.85
CA ILE A 108 5.98 3.56 6.15
C ILE A 108 5.40 2.18 5.90
N THR A 109 6.15 1.13 6.27
CA THR A 109 5.67 -0.24 6.16
C THR A 109 5.31 -0.79 7.53
N ALA A 110 4.12 -1.43 7.62
CA ALA A 110 3.61 -1.98 8.86
C ALA A 110 2.67 -3.17 8.59
N GLY A 111 2.77 -4.20 9.43
CA GLY A 111 1.72 -5.21 9.53
C GLY A 111 0.58 -4.70 10.40
N MET A 112 -0.63 -4.67 9.84
CA MET A 112 -1.84 -4.29 10.56
C MET A 112 -2.43 -5.50 11.31
N GLY A 113 -3.21 -5.25 12.36
CA GLY A 113 -3.82 -6.27 13.22
C GLY A 113 -3.10 -6.49 14.55
N GLY A 114 -1.78 -6.18 14.62
CA GLY A 114 -1.02 -6.17 15.87
C GLY A 114 -1.11 -4.85 16.63
N GLY A 115 -0.35 -4.72 17.72
CA GLY A 115 -0.33 -3.50 18.54
C GLY A 115 0.52 -2.38 17.94
N THR A 116 1.81 -2.65 17.74
CA THR A 116 2.79 -1.62 17.34
C THR A 116 2.54 -1.09 15.93
N GLY A 117 2.43 -1.98 14.93
CA GLY A 117 2.22 -1.57 13.54
C GLY A 117 0.93 -0.77 13.38
N THR A 118 -0.17 -1.28 13.92
CA THR A 118 -1.50 -0.68 13.83
C THR A 118 -1.58 0.67 14.55
N GLY A 119 -0.94 0.79 15.73
CA GLY A 119 -1.02 1.99 16.57
C GLY A 119 0.01 3.06 16.23
N ALA A 120 1.27 2.67 16.04
CA ALA A 120 2.38 3.61 15.87
C ALA A 120 2.54 4.15 14.44
N ALA A 121 2.25 3.33 13.40
CA ALA A 121 2.44 3.76 12.02
C ALA A 121 1.61 5.00 11.65
N PRO A 122 0.33 5.13 12.03
CA PRO A 122 -0.45 6.34 11.77
C PRO A 122 0.12 7.59 12.47
N VAL A 123 0.73 7.45 13.64
CA VAL A 123 1.37 8.57 14.37
C VAL A 123 2.56 9.07 13.58
N ILE A 124 3.45 8.18 13.15
CA ILE A 124 4.63 8.52 12.34
C ILE A 124 4.20 9.14 11.00
N ALA A 125 3.17 8.59 10.37
CA ALA A 125 2.60 9.13 9.14
C ALA A 125 2.10 10.57 9.32
N SER A 126 1.38 10.84 10.42
CA SER A 126 0.90 12.18 10.76
C SER A 126 2.04 13.17 10.95
N MET A 127 3.14 12.75 11.61
CA MET A 127 4.34 13.57 11.78
C MET A 127 4.99 13.94 10.45
N ALA A 128 5.08 12.99 9.51
CA ALA A 128 5.63 13.20 8.18
C ALA A 128 4.73 14.13 7.33
N LYS A 129 3.43 13.86 7.30
CA LYS A 129 2.45 14.63 6.51
C LYS A 129 2.38 16.09 6.96
N LYS A 130 2.43 16.35 8.28
CA LYS A 130 2.47 17.72 8.83
C LYS A 130 3.70 18.51 8.37
N ARG A 131 4.80 17.82 8.02
CA ARG A 131 6.05 18.43 7.50
C ARG A 131 6.05 18.59 5.98
N GLY A 132 4.95 18.20 5.28
CA GLY A 132 4.85 18.25 3.81
C GLY A 132 5.73 17.23 3.09
N ILE A 133 6.16 16.18 3.80
CA ILE A 133 6.90 15.05 3.26
C ILE A 133 5.90 14.17 2.50
N LEU A 134 6.23 13.75 1.27
CA LEU A 134 5.41 12.77 0.56
C LEU A 134 5.40 11.46 1.34
N THR A 135 4.26 11.11 1.91
CA THR A 135 4.12 9.97 2.82
C THR A 135 3.34 8.85 2.13
N VAL A 136 3.98 7.70 1.98
CA VAL A 136 3.39 6.50 1.37
C VAL A 136 3.33 5.38 2.39
N GLY A 137 2.13 4.93 2.71
CA GLY A 137 1.90 3.76 3.54
C GLY A 137 1.93 2.49 2.68
N VAL A 138 2.63 1.46 3.12
CA VAL A 138 2.63 0.12 2.52
C VAL A 138 2.34 -0.86 3.63
N VAL A 139 1.10 -1.32 3.72
CA VAL A 139 0.63 -2.10 4.87
C VAL A 139 0.10 -3.46 4.46
N THR A 140 0.23 -4.43 5.36
CA THR A 140 -0.32 -5.77 5.15
C THR A 140 -1.53 -6.00 6.05
N ILE A 141 -2.54 -6.70 5.51
CA ILE A 141 -3.68 -7.21 6.27
C ILE A 141 -3.32 -8.61 6.80
N PRO A 142 -3.68 -8.93 8.06
CA PRO A 142 -3.42 -10.23 8.64
C PRO A 142 -4.13 -11.36 7.88
N PHE A 143 -3.68 -12.59 8.07
CA PHE A 143 -4.38 -13.76 7.58
C PHE A 143 -5.72 -13.94 8.28
N ARG A 144 -6.70 -14.50 7.57
CA ARG A 144 -8.05 -14.74 8.15
C ARG A 144 -8.01 -15.68 9.36
N ASN A 145 -7.05 -16.60 9.42
CA ASN A 145 -6.88 -17.51 10.55
C ASN A 145 -6.30 -16.84 11.81
N GLU A 146 -5.88 -15.56 11.75
CA GLU A 146 -5.46 -14.78 12.92
C GLU A 146 -6.65 -14.25 13.75
N GLY A 147 -7.87 -14.46 13.27
CA GLY A 147 -9.11 -14.16 13.97
C GLY A 147 -9.69 -12.78 13.67
N ASN A 148 -10.98 -12.64 13.99
CA ASN A 148 -11.74 -11.41 13.70
C ASN A 148 -11.23 -10.19 14.44
N GLU A 149 -10.71 -10.37 15.66
CA GLU A 149 -10.14 -9.26 16.45
C GLU A 149 -8.96 -8.62 15.73
N SER A 150 -8.02 -9.43 15.22
CA SER A 150 -6.87 -8.93 14.43
C SER A 150 -7.34 -8.23 13.16
N MET A 151 -8.34 -8.78 12.47
CA MET A 151 -8.90 -8.16 11.26
C MET A 151 -9.56 -6.81 11.57
N THR A 152 -10.35 -6.71 12.63
CA THR A 152 -10.98 -5.45 13.06
C THR A 152 -9.95 -4.39 13.39
N LYS A 153 -8.91 -4.75 14.18
CA LYS A 153 -7.79 -3.86 14.47
C LYS A 153 -7.07 -3.41 13.21
N ALA A 154 -6.88 -4.32 12.24
CA ALA A 154 -6.23 -4.01 10.99
C ALA A 154 -7.03 -2.99 10.17
N LEU A 155 -8.33 -3.17 10.03
CA LEU A 155 -9.20 -2.24 9.30
C LEU A 155 -9.25 -0.87 9.98
N ASP A 156 -9.35 -0.81 11.31
CA ASP A 156 -9.26 0.45 12.06
C ASP A 156 -7.92 1.16 11.84
N GLY A 157 -6.82 0.42 11.87
CA GLY A 157 -5.48 0.94 11.60
C GLY A 157 -5.32 1.45 10.17
N ILE A 158 -5.87 0.76 9.18
CA ILE A 158 -5.88 1.15 7.77
C ILE A 158 -6.66 2.46 7.59
N MET A 159 -7.84 2.59 8.18
CA MET A 159 -8.63 3.82 8.15
C MET A 159 -7.88 5.01 8.78
N GLU A 160 -7.13 4.75 9.85
CA GLU A 160 -6.33 5.81 10.49
C GLU A 160 -5.08 6.15 9.65
N MET A 161 -4.45 5.15 8.99
CA MET A 161 -3.35 5.37 8.05
C MET A 161 -3.79 6.21 6.86
N GLU A 162 -4.93 5.90 6.23
CA GLU A 162 -5.45 6.63 5.06
C GLU A 162 -5.54 8.13 5.28
N LYS A 163 -5.96 8.56 6.49
CA LYS A 163 -6.04 9.99 6.83
C LYS A 163 -4.69 10.67 6.90
N ASN A 164 -3.66 9.90 7.26
CA ASN A 164 -2.34 10.40 7.61
C ASN A 164 -1.27 10.17 6.53
N VAL A 165 -1.60 9.50 5.43
CA VAL A 165 -0.70 9.32 4.28
C VAL A 165 -1.21 10.04 3.04
N ASP A 166 -0.36 10.20 2.05
CA ASP A 166 -0.73 10.72 0.73
C ASP A 166 -1.24 9.60 -0.18
N SER A 167 -0.63 8.42 -0.05
CA SER A 167 -0.96 7.22 -0.81
C SER A 167 -0.85 6.00 0.09
N LEU A 168 -1.79 5.07 0.01
CA LEU A 168 -1.84 3.87 0.82
C LEU A 168 -1.92 2.64 -0.08
N LEU A 169 -0.87 1.82 -0.03
CA LEU A 169 -0.83 0.51 -0.67
C LEU A 169 -1.18 -0.55 0.38
N ILE A 170 -2.18 -1.36 0.09
CA ILE A 170 -2.66 -2.42 0.98
C ILE A 170 -2.39 -3.77 0.33
N ILE A 171 -1.71 -4.64 1.05
CA ILE A 171 -1.36 -5.98 0.62
C ILE A 171 -2.13 -6.98 1.47
N ASP A 172 -2.96 -7.77 0.82
CA ASP A 172 -3.73 -8.83 1.45
C ASP A 172 -2.90 -10.12 1.49
N ASN A 173 -2.46 -10.52 2.69
CA ASN A 173 -1.68 -11.73 2.90
C ASN A 173 -2.45 -12.99 2.49
N GLU A 174 -3.78 -13.01 2.61
CA GLU A 174 -4.60 -14.14 2.19
C GLU A 174 -4.52 -14.39 0.68
N LYS A 175 -4.47 -13.32 -0.13
CA LYS A 175 -4.29 -13.44 -1.59
C LYS A 175 -2.92 -14.02 -1.94
N LEU A 176 -1.88 -13.59 -1.22
CA LEU A 176 -0.53 -14.15 -1.38
C LEU A 176 -0.51 -15.63 -1.01
N TYR A 177 -1.15 -16.01 0.11
CA TYR A 177 -1.23 -17.40 0.54
C TYR A 177 -1.89 -18.29 -0.53
N ARG A 178 -3.01 -17.85 -1.11
CA ARG A 178 -3.69 -18.60 -2.19
C ARG A 178 -2.80 -18.76 -3.42
N HIS A 179 -2.03 -17.73 -3.77
CA HIS A 179 -1.12 -17.78 -4.91
C HIS A 179 0.05 -18.74 -4.67
N TYR A 180 0.58 -18.77 -3.45
CA TYR A 180 1.72 -19.61 -3.05
C TYR A 180 1.33 -20.87 -2.28
N ALA A 181 0.08 -21.32 -2.34
CA ALA A 181 -0.47 -22.43 -1.55
C ALA A 181 0.28 -23.76 -1.68
N LYS A 182 1.07 -23.96 -2.75
CA LYS A 182 1.87 -25.18 -2.98
C LYS A 182 3.31 -25.07 -2.47
N MET A 183 3.74 -23.90 -2.00
CA MET A 183 5.08 -23.68 -1.44
C MET A 183 5.15 -24.15 -0.01
N LEU A 184 6.36 -24.43 0.45
CA LEU A 184 6.61 -24.67 1.88
C LEU A 184 6.40 -23.37 2.66
N ALA A 185 5.85 -23.45 3.87
CA ALA A 185 5.56 -22.27 4.68
C ALA A 185 6.80 -21.40 4.91
N GLN A 186 7.96 -22.02 5.13
CA GLN A 186 9.25 -21.33 5.31
C GLN A 186 9.66 -20.49 4.09
N ASP A 187 9.18 -20.84 2.88
CA ASP A 187 9.49 -20.18 1.63
C ASP A 187 8.37 -19.17 1.26
N ALA A 188 7.14 -19.44 1.70
CA ALA A 188 5.97 -18.61 1.42
C ALA A 188 5.92 -17.32 2.26
N PHE A 189 6.35 -17.34 3.53
CA PHE A 189 6.38 -16.15 4.38
C PHE A 189 7.29 -15.04 3.83
N PRO A 190 8.53 -15.33 3.39
CA PRO A 190 9.38 -14.31 2.77
C PRO A 190 8.78 -13.69 1.49
N MET A 191 7.84 -14.37 0.82
CA MET A 191 7.17 -13.81 -0.36
C MET A 191 6.33 -12.58 -0.05
N ALA A 192 5.75 -12.49 1.15
CA ALA A 192 5.05 -11.27 1.58
C ALA A 192 6.03 -10.09 1.71
N ASP A 193 7.22 -10.33 2.29
CA ASP A 193 8.27 -9.33 2.41
C ASP A 193 8.83 -8.95 1.02
N GLU A 194 8.93 -9.92 0.09
CA GLU A 194 9.35 -9.66 -1.29
C GLU A 194 8.36 -8.79 -2.05
N VAL A 195 7.06 -8.98 -1.85
CA VAL A 195 6.03 -8.14 -2.45
C VAL A 195 6.13 -6.70 -1.93
N LEU A 196 6.27 -6.51 -0.62
CA LEU A 196 6.53 -5.21 -0.01
C LEU A 196 7.82 -4.59 -0.55
N CYS A 197 8.88 -5.38 -0.64
CA CYS A 197 10.17 -5.00 -1.19
C CYS A 197 10.04 -4.53 -2.65
N THR A 198 9.33 -5.28 -3.47
CA THR A 198 9.11 -4.97 -4.89
C THR A 198 8.31 -3.70 -5.06
N ALA A 199 7.30 -3.46 -4.19
CA ALA A 199 6.53 -2.24 -4.17
C ALA A 199 7.40 -1.00 -3.92
N VAL A 200 8.17 -1.04 -2.85
CA VAL A 200 9.06 0.07 -2.47
C VAL A 200 10.17 0.25 -3.50
N ARG A 201 10.80 -0.85 -3.93
CA ARG A 201 11.86 -0.84 -4.96
C ARG A 201 11.36 -0.22 -6.26
N GLY A 202 10.19 -0.62 -6.76
CA GLY A 202 9.64 -0.09 -8.00
C GLY A 202 9.49 1.43 -8.00
N ILE A 203 9.03 2.01 -6.89
CA ILE A 203 8.89 3.46 -6.75
C ILE A 203 10.27 4.14 -6.63
N ILE A 204 11.19 3.56 -5.85
CA ILE A 204 12.55 4.10 -5.69
C ILE A 204 13.29 4.09 -7.04
N GLU A 205 13.19 3.01 -7.79
CA GLU A 205 13.84 2.89 -9.10
C GLU A 205 13.33 3.93 -10.10
N ILE A 206 12.03 4.16 -10.15
CA ILE A 206 11.43 5.22 -10.98
C ILE A 206 12.03 6.59 -10.68
N ILE A 207 12.31 6.87 -9.40
CA ILE A 207 12.81 8.17 -8.95
C ILE A 207 14.32 8.28 -9.11
N LYS A 208 15.06 7.19 -8.88
CA LYS A 208 16.52 7.21 -8.72
C LYS A 208 17.28 6.75 -9.94
N LYS A 209 16.79 5.74 -10.67
CA LYS A 209 17.45 5.24 -11.86
C LYS A 209 17.27 6.23 -13.01
N LYS A 210 18.39 6.59 -13.64
CA LYS A 210 18.39 7.41 -14.84
C LYS A 210 18.01 6.53 -16.04
N GLY A 211 16.87 6.79 -16.62
CA GLY A 211 16.40 6.14 -17.83
C GLY A 211 16.50 7.04 -19.07
N HIS A 212 16.07 6.54 -20.20
CA HIS A 212 15.93 7.33 -21.43
C HIS A 212 14.71 8.26 -21.35
N ILE A 213 13.62 7.78 -20.78
CA ILE A 213 12.46 8.58 -20.42
C ILE A 213 12.39 8.59 -18.89
N ASN A 214 12.77 9.74 -18.31
CA ASN A 214 12.79 9.87 -16.86
C ASN A 214 11.43 10.38 -16.35
N VAL A 215 11.00 9.77 -15.27
CA VAL A 215 9.95 10.32 -14.42
C VAL A 215 10.64 11.02 -13.25
N ASP A 216 10.49 12.34 -13.15
CA ASP A 216 11.13 13.07 -12.07
C ASP A 216 10.37 12.92 -10.74
N PHE A 217 11.04 13.22 -9.62
CA PHE A 217 10.41 13.16 -8.28
C PHE A 217 9.16 14.04 -8.17
N ARG A 218 9.11 15.16 -8.88
CA ARG A 218 7.94 16.07 -8.84
C ARG A 218 6.73 15.45 -9.54
N ASP A 219 6.96 14.70 -10.63
CA ASP A 219 5.89 13.95 -11.31
C ASP A 219 5.33 12.88 -10.36
N VAL A 220 6.19 12.08 -9.71
CA VAL A 220 5.77 11.07 -8.73
C VAL A 220 5.01 11.74 -7.57
N LYS A 221 5.57 12.81 -6.99
CA LYS A 221 4.93 13.56 -5.92
C LYS A 221 3.56 14.05 -6.32
N ARG A 222 3.40 14.61 -7.53
CA ARG A 222 2.12 15.12 -8.03
C ARG A 222 1.07 14.01 -8.24
N MET A 223 1.51 12.80 -8.61
CA MET A 223 0.61 11.67 -8.84
C MET A 223 0.18 10.97 -7.56
N MET A 224 1.04 10.99 -6.56
CA MET A 224 0.83 10.28 -5.29
C MET A 224 0.28 11.17 -4.17
N THR A 225 0.46 12.51 -4.21
CA THR A 225 -0.05 13.42 -3.17
C THR A 225 -1.57 13.36 -3.08
N ASN A 226 -2.09 13.06 -1.89
CA ASN A 226 -3.52 12.92 -1.59
C ASN A 226 -4.24 12.00 -2.60
N SER A 227 -3.59 10.94 -3.04
CA SER A 227 -4.13 10.04 -4.04
C SER A 227 -5.03 8.93 -3.46
N GLY A 228 -5.03 8.76 -2.14
CA GLY A 228 -5.81 7.72 -1.47
C GLY A 228 -5.22 6.32 -1.67
N MET A 229 -6.07 5.34 -1.96
CA MET A 229 -5.61 3.98 -2.18
C MET A 229 -4.78 3.87 -3.47
N ALA A 230 -3.67 3.15 -3.38
CA ALA A 230 -2.82 2.77 -4.48
C ALA A 230 -2.78 1.26 -4.64
N LEU A 231 -2.66 0.83 -5.86
CA LEU A 231 -2.47 -0.57 -6.25
C LEU A 231 -1.20 -0.68 -7.06
N MET A 232 -0.51 -1.81 -6.95
CA MET A 232 0.70 -2.06 -7.70
C MET A 232 0.72 -3.47 -8.25
N GLY A 233 1.26 -3.59 -9.45
CA GLY A 233 1.55 -4.88 -10.06
C GLY A 233 2.91 -4.86 -10.72
N CYS A 234 3.55 -6.02 -10.72
CA CYS A 234 4.83 -6.25 -11.36
C CYS A 234 4.75 -7.47 -12.26
N GLY A 235 5.33 -7.35 -13.44
CA GLY A 235 5.41 -8.45 -14.39
C GLY A 235 6.76 -8.51 -15.07
N THR A 236 7.21 -9.71 -15.34
CA THR A 236 8.46 -9.99 -16.07
C THR A 236 8.14 -10.89 -17.26
N GLY A 237 8.69 -10.58 -18.40
CA GLY A 237 8.60 -11.42 -19.59
C GLY A 237 9.96 -11.64 -20.23
N THR A 238 10.09 -12.79 -20.90
CA THR A 238 11.28 -13.23 -21.64
C THR A 238 10.88 -13.83 -22.97
N GLY A 239 11.79 -13.90 -23.93
CA GLY A 239 11.55 -14.51 -25.25
C GLY A 239 10.72 -13.62 -26.19
N GLU A 240 10.04 -14.25 -27.13
CA GLU A 240 9.32 -13.54 -28.23
C GLU A 240 8.10 -12.75 -27.73
N ASP A 241 7.33 -13.31 -26.77
CA ASP A 241 6.14 -12.67 -26.19
C ASP A 241 6.44 -11.87 -24.90
N ARG A 242 7.72 -11.61 -24.62
CA ARG A 242 8.19 -10.98 -23.36
C ARG A 242 7.42 -9.73 -22.97
N LEU A 243 7.03 -8.90 -23.93
CA LEU A 243 6.26 -7.68 -23.68
C LEU A 243 4.85 -7.99 -23.18
N LYS A 244 4.15 -8.90 -23.86
CA LYS A 244 2.79 -9.31 -23.48
C LYS A 244 2.78 -9.98 -22.12
N ASP A 245 3.76 -10.86 -21.88
CA ASP A 245 3.88 -11.56 -20.60
C ASP A 245 4.19 -10.62 -19.45
N ALA A 246 5.08 -9.62 -19.67
CA ALA A 246 5.38 -8.61 -18.68
C ALA A 246 4.17 -7.70 -18.37
N VAL A 247 3.42 -7.25 -19.40
CA VAL A 247 2.19 -6.46 -19.23
C VAL A 247 1.14 -7.30 -18.51
N ARG A 248 0.88 -8.52 -18.97
CA ARG A 248 -0.08 -9.42 -18.34
C ARG A 248 0.28 -9.68 -16.88
N GLY A 249 1.53 -10.02 -16.58
CA GLY A 249 2.00 -10.25 -15.22
C GLY A 249 1.84 -9.04 -14.32
N ALA A 250 2.02 -7.83 -14.85
CA ALA A 250 1.86 -6.59 -14.09
C ALA A 250 0.38 -6.28 -13.80
N PHE A 251 -0.52 -6.44 -14.77
CA PHE A 251 -1.92 -6.01 -14.65
C PHE A 251 -2.87 -7.12 -14.19
N GLU A 252 -2.51 -8.39 -14.38
CA GLU A 252 -3.23 -9.54 -13.85
C GLU A 252 -2.60 -10.07 -12.54
N SER A 253 -1.75 -9.26 -11.90
CA SER A 253 -1.17 -9.58 -10.59
C SER A 253 -2.28 -9.85 -9.56
N PRO A 254 -2.12 -10.85 -8.67
CA PRO A 254 -3.09 -11.12 -7.59
C PRO A 254 -3.37 -9.90 -6.70
N LEU A 255 -2.47 -8.93 -6.68
CA LEU A 255 -2.61 -7.69 -5.93
C LEU A 255 -3.53 -6.66 -6.62
N LEU A 256 -3.78 -6.81 -7.93
CA LEU A 256 -4.61 -5.92 -8.75
C LEU A 256 -5.95 -6.54 -9.15
N ASN A 257 -6.04 -7.87 -9.20
CA ASN A 257 -7.10 -8.62 -9.90
C ASN A 257 -8.55 -8.32 -9.45
N ASP A 258 -8.76 -7.85 -8.21
CA ASP A 258 -10.11 -7.61 -7.69
C ASP A 258 -10.54 -6.14 -7.84
N HIS A 259 -9.74 -5.33 -8.52
CA HIS A 259 -10.01 -3.91 -8.66
C HIS A 259 -10.20 -3.52 -10.13
N ASP A 260 -11.22 -2.71 -10.38
CA ASP A 260 -11.44 -2.12 -11.71
C ASP A 260 -10.40 -1.01 -11.96
N LEU A 261 -9.34 -1.37 -12.68
CA LEU A 261 -8.23 -0.47 -13.00
C LEU A 261 -8.66 0.70 -13.89
N THR A 262 -9.82 0.60 -14.58
CA THR A 262 -10.35 1.70 -15.38
C THR A 262 -10.80 2.89 -14.53
N THR A 263 -11.00 2.66 -13.22
CA THR A 263 -11.35 3.72 -12.25
C THR A 263 -10.14 4.47 -11.70
N ALA A 264 -8.93 4.04 -12.03
CA ALA A 264 -7.69 4.69 -11.61
C ALA A 264 -7.62 6.15 -12.13
N LYS A 265 -7.30 7.08 -11.25
CA LYS A 265 -7.09 8.47 -11.65
C LYS A 265 -5.72 8.71 -12.25
N ASN A 266 -4.69 8.09 -11.67
CA ASN A 266 -3.32 8.22 -12.15
C ASN A 266 -2.69 6.84 -12.29
N VAL A 267 -1.90 6.66 -13.35
CA VAL A 267 -1.11 5.44 -13.57
C VAL A 267 0.32 5.83 -13.86
N LEU A 268 1.23 5.27 -13.09
CA LEU A 268 2.66 5.39 -13.25
C LEU A 268 3.21 4.03 -13.68
N LEU A 269 3.92 4.01 -14.79
CA LEU A 269 4.50 2.82 -15.35
C LEU A 269 6.02 2.95 -15.39
N ASN A 270 6.72 1.94 -14.91
CA ASN A 270 8.16 1.78 -15.09
C ASN A 270 8.43 0.54 -15.93
N ILE A 271 9.21 0.72 -17.00
CA ILE A 271 9.64 -0.35 -17.88
C ILE A 271 11.16 -0.45 -17.74
N THR A 272 11.64 -1.56 -17.20
CA THR A 272 13.06 -1.83 -17.09
C THR A 272 13.46 -2.85 -18.15
N VAL A 273 14.46 -2.52 -18.93
CA VAL A 273 14.98 -3.33 -20.04
C VAL A 273 16.50 -3.37 -20.00
N GLY A 274 17.09 -4.45 -20.50
CA GLY A 274 18.55 -4.56 -20.59
C GLY A 274 19.15 -3.57 -21.58
N TYR A 275 20.31 -2.99 -21.24
CA TYR A 275 21.13 -2.23 -22.18
C TYR A 275 22.11 -3.17 -22.89
N ASN A 276 21.58 -4.01 -23.75
CA ASN A 276 22.32 -5.05 -24.48
C ASN A 276 21.72 -5.27 -25.88
N GLU A 277 22.18 -6.27 -26.61
CA GLU A 277 21.68 -6.64 -27.94
C GLU A 277 20.20 -7.06 -27.98
N HIS A 278 19.64 -7.43 -26.82
CA HIS A 278 18.22 -7.78 -26.62
C HIS A 278 17.40 -6.59 -26.13
N GLY A 279 17.90 -5.38 -26.20
CA GLY A 279 17.18 -4.16 -25.79
C GLY A 279 15.79 -4.05 -26.41
N VAL A 280 14.95 -3.17 -25.86
CA VAL A 280 13.59 -2.95 -26.38
C VAL A 280 13.62 -2.31 -27.77
N ARG A 281 12.81 -2.81 -28.67
CA ARG A 281 12.64 -2.26 -30.03
C ARG A 281 11.58 -1.17 -30.02
N MET A 282 11.68 -0.23 -30.98
CA MET A 282 10.67 0.84 -31.12
C MET A 282 9.25 0.29 -31.35
N GLU A 283 9.12 -0.80 -32.09
CA GLU A 283 7.87 -1.51 -32.31
C GLU A 283 7.27 -2.06 -31.02
N GLU A 284 8.11 -2.57 -30.10
CA GLU A 284 7.66 -3.04 -28.78
C GLU A 284 7.16 -1.86 -27.93
N LEU A 285 7.81 -0.68 -28.00
CA LEU A 285 7.39 0.51 -27.27
C LEU A 285 6.03 1.05 -27.76
N ASP A 286 5.77 1.01 -29.05
CA ASP A 286 4.48 1.42 -29.63
C ASP A 286 3.35 0.45 -29.19
N ASN A 287 3.65 -0.85 -29.13
CA ASN A 287 2.72 -1.86 -28.70
C ASN A 287 2.40 -1.79 -27.20
N ILE A 288 3.34 -1.34 -26.36
CA ILE A 288 3.12 -1.18 -24.89
C ILE A 288 1.91 -0.31 -24.61
N ASP A 289 1.80 0.85 -25.25
CA ASP A 289 0.72 1.81 -24.98
C ASP A 289 -0.65 1.24 -25.35
N SER A 290 -0.71 0.46 -26.42
CA SER A 290 -1.94 -0.23 -26.84
C SER A 290 -2.35 -1.31 -25.84
N LEU A 291 -1.42 -2.18 -25.44
CA LEU A 291 -1.66 -3.25 -24.48
C LEU A 291 -2.08 -2.70 -23.10
N ILE A 292 -1.44 -1.64 -22.64
CA ILE A 292 -1.79 -1.04 -21.34
C ILE A 292 -3.18 -0.40 -21.38
N THR A 293 -3.54 0.24 -22.49
CA THR A 293 -4.86 0.88 -22.64
C THR A 293 -6.01 -0.13 -22.54
N GLU A 294 -5.79 -1.38 -22.90
CA GLU A 294 -6.78 -2.47 -22.74
C GLU A 294 -7.12 -2.70 -21.26
N TYR A 295 -6.14 -2.56 -20.34
CA TYR A 295 -6.32 -2.79 -18.90
C TYR A 295 -6.81 -1.54 -18.14
N ILE A 296 -6.26 -0.37 -18.43
CA ILE A 296 -6.51 0.85 -17.64
C ILE A 296 -7.49 1.81 -18.28
N GLY A 297 -7.94 1.56 -19.52
CA GLY A 297 -8.77 2.50 -20.25
C GLY A 297 -8.08 3.87 -20.43
N LYS A 298 -8.85 4.95 -20.22
CA LYS A 298 -8.33 6.33 -20.30
C LYS A 298 -8.09 6.88 -18.89
N ALA A 299 -6.92 6.61 -18.32
CA ALA A 299 -6.53 7.26 -17.06
C ALA A 299 -6.40 8.79 -17.22
N ASN A 300 -6.76 9.55 -16.19
CA ASN A 300 -6.65 11.03 -16.22
C ASN A 300 -5.20 11.50 -16.36
N ARG A 301 -4.27 10.79 -15.74
CA ARG A 301 -2.83 11.03 -15.85
C ARG A 301 -2.11 9.72 -16.05
N PHE A 302 -1.34 9.64 -17.10
CA PHE A 302 -0.48 8.52 -17.42
C PHE A 302 0.97 9.01 -17.55
N LYS A 303 1.88 8.36 -16.84
CA LYS A 303 3.32 8.61 -16.95
C LYS A 303 4.04 7.29 -17.15
N LYS A 304 4.92 7.27 -18.14
CA LYS A 304 5.75 6.12 -18.49
C LYS A 304 7.22 6.48 -18.34
N GLY A 305 7.96 5.69 -17.58
CA GLY A 305 9.43 5.73 -17.50
C GLY A 305 10.04 4.52 -18.19
N ILE A 306 11.19 4.69 -18.80
CA ILE A 306 11.98 3.59 -19.37
C ILE A 306 13.37 3.66 -18.77
N VAL A 307 13.75 2.61 -18.07
CA VAL A 307 15.01 2.47 -17.35
C VAL A 307 15.86 1.38 -18.01
N TRP A 308 17.14 1.70 -18.24
CA TRP A 308 18.10 0.73 -18.71
C TRP A 308 18.78 0.01 -17.55
N ASP A 309 18.80 -1.32 -17.61
CA ASP A 309 19.61 -2.14 -16.71
C ASP A 309 20.89 -2.55 -17.43
N TYR A 310 22.04 -2.25 -16.82
CA TYR A 310 23.37 -2.50 -17.38
C TYR A 310 23.99 -3.81 -16.88
N SER A 311 23.25 -4.61 -16.10
CA SER A 311 23.73 -5.90 -15.62
C SER A 311 23.75 -6.93 -16.75
N GLU A 312 24.83 -7.69 -16.84
CA GLU A 312 24.96 -8.77 -17.84
C GLU A 312 23.87 -9.84 -17.68
N ASP A 313 23.46 -10.11 -16.44
CA ASP A 313 22.47 -11.12 -16.11
C ASP A 313 21.02 -10.71 -16.46
N PHE A 314 20.79 -9.48 -16.89
CA PHE A 314 19.45 -9.03 -17.23
C PHE A 314 18.91 -9.76 -18.48
N GLY A 315 19.78 -10.04 -19.46
CA GLY A 315 19.43 -10.77 -20.69
C GLY A 315 18.36 -10.05 -21.52
N ASP A 316 17.39 -10.82 -22.01
CA ASP A 316 16.27 -10.36 -22.87
C ASP A 316 15.01 -9.96 -22.07
N ARG A 317 15.09 -9.94 -20.75
CA ARG A 317 13.94 -9.64 -19.87
C ARG A 317 13.39 -8.24 -20.11
N ILE A 318 12.09 -8.12 -19.94
CA ILE A 318 11.37 -6.87 -19.76
C ILE A 318 10.68 -6.95 -18.40
N ASN A 319 10.97 -5.99 -17.51
CA ASN A 319 10.25 -5.87 -16.24
C ASN A 319 9.32 -4.65 -16.32
N ILE A 320 8.07 -4.84 -15.97
CA ILE A 320 7.07 -3.79 -15.91
C ILE A 320 6.58 -3.67 -14.48
N THR A 321 6.67 -2.47 -13.93
CA THR A 321 6.05 -2.10 -12.65
C THR A 321 4.98 -1.05 -12.92
N ALA A 322 3.74 -1.39 -12.61
CA ALA A 322 2.59 -0.51 -12.76
C ALA A 322 2.10 -0.07 -11.38
N ILE A 323 1.93 1.24 -11.18
CA ILE A 323 1.36 1.82 -9.96
C ILE A 323 0.14 2.62 -10.36
N ALA A 324 -1.02 2.18 -9.91
CA ALA A 324 -2.29 2.84 -10.16
C ALA A 324 -2.78 3.48 -8.86
N THR A 325 -3.21 4.74 -8.92
CA THR A 325 -3.63 5.50 -7.73
C THR A 325 -4.95 6.24 -7.95
N GLY A 326 -5.56 6.64 -6.84
CA GLY A 326 -6.81 7.40 -6.88
C GLY A 326 -8.05 6.53 -6.82
N PHE A 327 -7.91 5.31 -6.35
CA PHE A 327 -9.03 4.43 -6.03
C PHE A 327 -9.72 4.87 -4.74
N ARG A 328 -10.99 4.52 -4.63
CA ARG A 328 -11.70 4.59 -3.35
C ARG A 328 -11.40 3.33 -2.54
N MET A 329 -11.26 3.50 -1.24
CA MET A 329 -11.10 2.35 -0.35
C MET A 329 -12.41 1.57 -0.28
N ASP A 330 -12.32 0.29 -0.58
CA ASP A 330 -13.41 -0.69 -0.40
C ASP A 330 -13.12 -1.52 0.86
N LEU A 331 -13.67 -1.10 1.98
CA LEU A 331 -13.50 -1.80 3.25
C LEU A 331 -14.26 -3.14 3.28
N GLU A 332 -15.38 -3.25 2.56
CA GLU A 332 -16.15 -4.49 2.48
C GLU A 332 -15.35 -5.55 1.73
N GLY A 333 -14.75 -5.18 0.59
CA GLY A 333 -13.86 -6.06 -0.15
C GLY A 333 -12.64 -6.49 0.65
N LEU A 334 -12.07 -5.59 1.47
CA LEU A 334 -10.94 -5.89 2.35
C LEU A 334 -11.30 -6.83 3.51
N ALA A 335 -12.51 -6.68 4.09
CA ALA A 335 -13.02 -7.59 5.12
C ALA A 335 -13.27 -9.00 4.57
N GLY A 336 -13.59 -9.12 3.28
CA GLY A 336 -13.86 -10.38 2.57
C GLY A 336 -15.11 -11.08 3.10
N ASP A 337 -15.27 -12.38 2.73
CA ASP A 337 -16.40 -13.20 3.20
C ASP A 337 -16.26 -13.65 4.67
N ASN A 338 -15.78 -12.78 5.54
CA ASN A 338 -15.83 -13.01 6.98
C ASN A 338 -17.29 -12.81 7.43
N GLY A 339 -18.08 -13.89 7.44
CA GLY A 339 -19.51 -13.86 7.74
C GLY A 339 -19.87 -13.23 9.10
N ASN A 340 -18.88 -12.99 9.95
CA ASN A 340 -19.01 -12.42 11.29
C ASN A 340 -18.51 -10.96 11.37
N LEU A 341 -18.00 -10.36 10.27
CA LEU A 341 -17.55 -8.97 10.25
C LEU A 341 -18.47 -8.16 9.35
N ILE A 342 -19.22 -7.24 9.92
CA ILE A 342 -20.10 -6.34 9.20
C ILE A 342 -19.47 -4.95 9.18
N VAL A 343 -19.24 -4.40 7.99
CA VAL A 343 -18.78 -3.04 7.80
C VAL A 343 -20.00 -2.16 7.52
N ILE A 344 -20.30 -1.24 8.42
CA ILE A 344 -21.40 -0.29 8.23
C ILE A 344 -20.84 1.02 7.70
N PRO A 345 -21.11 1.40 6.43
CA PRO A 345 -20.65 2.65 5.89
C PRO A 345 -21.26 3.87 6.60
N PRO A 346 -20.60 5.03 6.58
CA PRO A 346 -21.02 6.21 7.35
C PRO A 346 -22.36 6.81 6.91
N ASP A 347 -22.83 6.48 5.73
CA ASP A 347 -24.08 6.91 5.10
C ASP A 347 -25.19 5.83 5.16
N PHE A 348 -24.95 4.74 5.91
CA PHE A 348 -25.95 3.70 6.08
C PHE A 348 -27.15 4.22 6.87
N GLU A 349 -28.34 4.19 6.25
CA GLU A 349 -29.62 4.43 6.92
C GLU A 349 -30.28 3.07 7.23
N TYR A 350 -30.44 2.80 8.53
CA TYR A 350 -31.17 1.62 8.97
C TYR A 350 -32.67 1.84 8.71
N VAL A 351 -33.25 1.02 7.85
CA VAL A 351 -34.69 0.93 7.66
C VAL A 351 -35.16 -0.31 8.39
N PRO A 352 -35.89 -0.17 9.54
CA PRO A 352 -36.42 -1.34 10.23
C PRO A 352 -37.36 -2.10 9.31
N ALA A 353 -37.22 -3.43 9.27
CA ALA A 353 -38.13 -4.28 8.53
C ALA A 353 -39.56 -4.07 9.09
N VAL A 354 -40.46 -3.57 8.26
CA VAL A 354 -41.88 -3.49 8.62
C VAL A 354 -42.36 -4.93 8.70
N PRO A 355 -42.93 -5.39 9.84
CA PRO A 355 -43.51 -6.73 9.92
C PRO A 355 -44.61 -6.83 8.86
N ASP A 356 -44.56 -7.88 8.05
CA ASP A 356 -45.61 -8.17 7.09
C ASP A 356 -46.95 -8.39 7.89
N GLU A 357 -48.02 -7.67 7.54
CA GLU A 357 -49.29 -7.70 8.25
C GLU A 357 -49.93 -9.12 8.33
N GLY A 358 -49.31 -10.13 7.71
CA GLY A 358 -49.70 -11.52 7.70
C GLY A 358 -49.19 -12.39 8.87
N ASP A 359 -48.19 -11.93 9.64
CA ASP A 359 -47.48 -12.76 10.65
C ASP A 359 -48.00 -12.62 12.10
N ILE A 360 -49.18 -12.02 12.30
CA ILE A 360 -49.70 -11.72 13.64
C ILE A 360 -50.28 -12.96 14.38
N LEU A 361 -50.25 -14.16 13.79
CA LEU A 361 -50.86 -15.35 14.39
C LEU A 361 -49.94 -16.57 14.55
N ALA A 362 -48.65 -16.41 14.74
CA ALA A 362 -47.79 -17.52 15.16
C ALA A 362 -46.91 -17.06 16.33
N GLU A 363 -47.24 -17.47 17.54
CA GLU A 363 -46.30 -17.48 18.65
C GLU A 363 -45.18 -18.48 18.34
N GLU A 364 -44.08 -18.03 17.77
CA GLU A 364 -42.82 -18.78 17.72
C GLU A 364 -41.82 -18.22 18.72
N PRO A 365 -40.94 -19.07 19.28
CA PRO A 365 -40.07 -18.69 20.37
C PRO A 365 -39.04 -17.68 19.89
N ARG A 366 -38.76 -16.68 20.73
CA ARG A 366 -37.77 -15.62 20.56
C ARG A 366 -36.41 -16.20 20.10
N GLY A 367 -36.03 -15.95 18.88
CA GLY A 367 -34.67 -16.29 18.41
C GLY A 367 -34.53 -16.58 16.94
N SER A 368 -34.99 -15.75 16.04
CA SER A 368 -34.42 -15.61 14.68
C SER A 368 -35.20 -14.58 13.84
N ARG A 369 -34.84 -13.32 13.94
CA ARG A 369 -35.22 -12.33 12.92
C ARG A 369 -34.21 -12.41 11.79
N LYS A 370 -34.61 -12.94 10.66
CA LYS A 370 -33.85 -12.84 9.42
C LYS A 370 -33.90 -11.39 8.95
N ILE A 371 -32.76 -10.69 9.02
CA ILE A 371 -32.60 -9.39 8.38
C ILE A 371 -32.41 -9.67 6.88
N GLY A 372 -33.42 -9.39 6.08
CA GLY A 372 -33.30 -9.40 4.63
C GLY A 372 -32.56 -8.16 4.16
N PHE A 373 -31.31 -8.30 3.77
CA PHE A 373 -30.61 -7.25 3.02
C PHE A 373 -31.19 -7.27 1.60
N ASN A 374 -32.07 -6.32 1.28
CA ASN A 374 -32.43 -6.05 -0.10
C ASN A 374 -31.24 -5.33 -0.78
N ASN A 375 -30.46 -6.10 -1.51
CA ASN A 375 -29.31 -5.66 -2.29
C ASN A 375 -29.70 -4.92 -3.58
N THR A 376 -30.87 -4.28 -3.62
CA THR A 376 -31.34 -3.52 -4.77
C THR A 376 -31.37 -2.04 -4.42
N GLU A 377 -30.46 -1.31 -5.08
CA GLU A 377 -30.40 0.14 -5.13
C GLU A 377 -29.80 0.88 -3.91
N ALA A 378 -28.57 0.56 -3.53
CA ALA A 378 -27.71 1.60 -2.96
C ALA A 378 -27.45 2.66 -4.04
N LYS A 379 -28.21 3.74 -4.04
CA LYS A 379 -27.88 4.93 -4.85
C LYS A 379 -26.49 5.37 -4.45
N ARG A 380 -25.55 5.16 -5.37
CA ARG A 380 -24.16 5.65 -5.27
C ARG A 380 -24.20 7.18 -5.25
N SER A 381 -24.41 7.79 -4.11
CA SER A 381 -24.21 9.22 -3.94
C SER A 381 -22.72 9.48 -3.72
N GLY A 382 -22.13 10.25 -4.60
CA GLY A 382 -20.69 10.42 -4.76
C GLY A 382 -19.99 11.36 -3.81
N ASP A 383 -20.48 11.59 -2.59
CA ASP A 383 -19.78 12.41 -1.59
C ASP A 383 -19.73 11.70 -0.26
N PHE A 384 -18.56 11.13 0.06
CA PHE A 384 -18.25 10.70 1.41
C PHE A 384 -18.32 11.91 2.34
N CYS A 385 -19.24 11.89 3.29
CA CYS A 385 -19.33 12.91 4.34
C CYS A 385 -18.00 12.98 5.09
N LYS A 386 -17.28 14.09 4.91
CA LYS A 386 -16.04 14.37 5.64
C LYS A 386 -16.31 14.26 7.15
N GLY A 387 -15.72 13.27 7.80
CA GLY A 387 -15.60 13.21 9.25
C GLY A 387 -16.36 12.11 10.00
N LYS A 388 -17.18 11.29 9.37
CA LYS A 388 -17.79 10.14 10.03
C LYS A 388 -17.01 8.85 9.74
N LYS A 389 -16.67 8.08 10.79
CA LYS A 389 -16.01 6.77 10.64
C LYS A 389 -17.07 5.71 10.34
N PRO A 390 -16.78 4.70 9.48
CA PRO A 390 -17.59 3.50 9.42
C PRO A 390 -17.55 2.78 10.77
N VAL A 391 -18.60 2.06 11.11
CA VAL A 391 -18.66 1.25 12.31
C VAL A 391 -18.39 -0.19 11.92
N LEU A 392 -17.41 -0.81 12.56
CA LEU A 392 -17.09 -2.22 12.42
C LEU A 392 -17.78 -2.99 13.53
N ILE A 393 -18.52 -4.04 13.19
CA ILE A 393 -19.20 -4.91 14.13
C ILE A 393 -18.71 -6.32 13.90
N VAL A 394 -18.23 -6.94 14.98
CA VAL A 394 -17.95 -8.38 15.01
C VAL A 394 -19.17 -9.05 15.63
N THR A 395 -19.87 -9.88 14.87
CA THR A 395 -20.99 -10.67 15.39
C THR A 395 -20.48 -12.08 15.70
N ASP A 396 -20.66 -12.55 16.92
CA ASP A 396 -20.71 -13.98 17.18
C ASP A 396 -22.01 -14.50 16.56
N SER A 397 -21.94 -15.61 15.88
CA SER A 397 -22.84 -16.10 14.82
C SER A 397 -24.34 -16.10 15.07
N ASP A 398 -24.84 -15.71 16.25
CA ASP A 398 -26.24 -15.86 16.64
C ASP A 398 -26.90 -14.61 17.28
N ASP A 399 -26.22 -13.50 17.50
CA ASP A 399 -26.79 -12.36 18.21
C ASP A 399 -26.75 -11.04 17.39
N ILE A 400 -27.85 -10.82 16.66
CA ILE A 400 -28.04 -9.60 15.83
C ILE A 400 -28.69 -8.47 16.67
N SER A 401 -28.99 -8.72 17.98
CA SER A 401 -29.60 -7.73 18.85
C SER A 401 -28.79 -6.45 19.07
N ASP A 402 -27.49 -6.51 18.83
CA ASP A 402 -26.59 -5.34 18.91
C ASP A 402 -26.80 -4.31 17.79
N LEU A 403 -27.38 -4.67 16.65
CA LEU A 403 -27.68 -3.73 15.58
C LEU A 403 -28.77 -2.72 15.99
N ASP A 404 -29.74 -3.12 16.79
CA ASP A 404 -30.77 -2.22 17.30
C ASP A 404 -30.19 -1.19 18.28
N ASN A 405 -29.18 -1.57 19.07
CA ASN A 405 -28.48 -0.66 19.99
C ASN A 405 -27.62 0.38 19.24
N ILE A 406 -27.05 0.04 18.08
CA ILE A 406 -26.23 0.95 17.29
C ILE A 406 -27.07 2.01 16.57
N ALA A 407 -28.26 1.65 16.11
CA ALA A 407 -29.20 2.61 15.55
C ALA A 407 -29.67 3.64 16.59
N ALA A 408 -29.74 3.25 17.87
CA ALA A 408 -30.09 4.14 19.00
C ALA A 408 -28.94 5.11 19.38
N ILE A 409 -27.68 4.71 19.19
CA ILE A 409 -26.50 5.55 19.49
C ILE A 409 -26.29 6.64 18.44
N ARG A 410 -26.83 6.48 17.23
CA ARG A 410 -26.70 7.46 16.12
C ARG A 410 -27.80 8.50 16.05
N ARG A 411 -28.81 8.45 16.92
CA ARG A 411 -29.82 9.50 17.14
C ARG A 411 -29.35 10.49 18.19
#